data_2313a2ec074d4b44accf9eaa3ce50d02
#
_entry.id   2313a2ec074d4b44accf9eaa3ce50d02
#
_cell.length_a   1.000
_cell.length_b   1.000
_cell.length_c   1.000
_cell.angle_alpha   90.00
_cell.angle_beta   90.00
_cell.angle_gamma   90.00
#
_symmetry.space_group_name_H-M   'P 1'
#
loop_
_entity.id
_entity.type
_entity.pdbx_description
1 polymer ?
#
loop_
_entity_poly.entity_id
_entity_poly.type
_entity_poly.pdbx_seq_one_letter_code
_entity_poly.pdbx_strand_id
1 'polypeptide(L)'
;MRAMKIRFDLVFLCAIVFSMAACSVTKPILASKEQMLVGQIRPGMPAIDPNTAIYELPVNSGVSYQDVVESLKSISEGLNFVNPANFPIGEHMKLRGLDPQGVKEVHSFCNLSMGTEIILDHPEFLVFAPCRIAIYEKLDEHKQLKLYIAMDRPTFDLQSIKSPTVRAKKSAQELETKLLEIMDRARKGDF
;
A
#
# COMPACT_ATOMS: atom_id res chain seq x y z
N MET A 1 -96.02 -15.17 -4.75
CA MET A 1 -94.84 -14.51 -5.26
C MET A 1 -93.69 -14.80 -4.33
N ARG A 2 -92.63 -15.48 -4.82
CA ARG A 2 -91.59 -16.09 -4.02
C ARG A 2 -90.44 -15.08 -3.78
N ALA A 3 -90.08 -14.85 -2.52
CA ALA A 3 -88.90 -14.09 -2.13
C ALA A 3 -87.67 -15.00 -2.18
N MET A 4 -86.70 -14.56 -2.88
CA MET A 4 -85.40 -15.22 -3.10
C MET A 4 -84.41 -14.71 -2.04
N LYS A 5 -84.00 -15.68 -1.13
CA LYS A 5 -83.02 -15.43 -0.13
C LYS A 5 -81.60 -15.47 -0.81
N ILE A 6 -80.88 -14.41 -0.79
CA ILE A 6 -79.46 -14.37 -1.16
C ILE A 6 -78.64 -14.69 0.09
N ARG A 7 -77.88 -15.79 0.03
CA ARG A 7 -76.87 -16.15 1.03
C ARG A 7 -75.59 -15.38 0.70
N PHE A 8 -75.10 -14.62 1.68
CA PHE A 8 -73.76 -14.08 1.66
C PHE A 8 -72.79 -15.16 2.17
N ASP A 9 -71.99 -15.72 1.26
CA ASP A 9 -70.86 -16.53 1.63
C ASP A 9 -69.67 -15.63 1.96
N LEU A 10 -69.17 -15.81 3.17
CA LEU A 10 -68.04 -15.11 3.76
C LEU A 10 -66.75 -15.60 3.10
N VAL A 11 -66.21 -14.83 2.16
CA VAL A 11 -64.90 -15.12 1.57
C VAL A 11 -63.80 -14.71 2.55
N PHE A 12 -63.12 -15.71 3.10
CA PHE A 12 -61.92 -15.58 3.91
C PHE A 12 -60.80 -15.02 3.02
N LEU A 13 -60.47 -13.75 3.24
CA LEU A 13 -59.30 -13.09 2.62
C LEU A 13 -58.03 -13.48 3.41
N CYS A 14 -57.36 -14.54 2.98
CA CYS A 14 -56.01 -14.87 3.43
C CYS A 14 -55.04 -13.81 2.96
N ALA A 15 -54.69 -12.86 3.84
CA ALA A 15 -53.61 -11.93 3.62
C ALA A 15 -52.27 -12.69 3.76
N ILE A 16 -51.65 -13.04 2.61
CA ILE A 16 -50.30 -13.56 2.58
C ILE A 16 -49.35 -12.36 2.79
N VAL A 17 -48.86 -12.22 3.99
CA VAL A 17 -47.78 -11.30 4.30
C VAL A 17 -46.49 -11.87 3.67
N PHE A 18 -46.12 -11.39 2.49
CA PHE A 18 -44.80 -11.63 1.90
C PHE A 18 -43.78 -10.82 2.71
N SER A 19 -43.16 -11.49 3.69
CA SER A 19 -41.98 -10.97 4.39
C SER A 19 -40.81 -10.92 3.38
N MET A 20 -40.56 -9.77 2.78
CA MET A 20 -39.33 -9.54 2.04
C MET A 20 -38.16 -9.47 3.02
N ALA A 21 -37.55 -10.60 3.29
CA ALA A 21 -36.21 -10.64 3.85
C ALA A 21 -35.25 -10.06 2.80
N ALA A 22 -34.99 -8.79 2.90
CA ALA A 22 -33.91 -8.15 2.16
C ALA A 22 -32.59 -8.73 2.68
N CYS A 23 -32.11 -9.80 2.04
CA CYS A 23 -30.75 -10.29 2.21
C CYS A 23 -29.78 -9.20 1.73
N SER A 24 -29.24 -8.42 2.64
CA SER A 24 -28.14 -7.49 2.35
C SER A 24 -26.84 -8.29 2.15
N VAL A 25 -26.62 -8.74 0.91
CA VAL A 25 -25.44 -9.53 0.49
C VAL A 25 -24.28 -8.63 0.04
N THR A 26 -24.17 -7.41 0.53
CA THR A 26 -23.17 -6.46 -0.02
C THR A 26 -21.93 -6.24 0.86
N LYS A 27 -21.82 -6.80 2.07
CA LYS A 27 -20.67 -6.56 2.96
C LYS A 27 -19.44 -7.48 2.79
N PRO A 28 -19.52 -8.75 2.37
CA PRO A 28 -18.30 -9.57 2.31
C PRO A 28 -17.37 -9.26 1.11
N ILE A 29 -17.91 -8.69 0.02
CA ILE A 29 -17.12 -8.47 -1.21
C ILE A 29 -16.20 -7.24 -1.12
N LEU A 30 -16.59 -6.21 -0.37
CA LEU A 30 -15.74 -5.02 -0.17
C LEU A 30 -14.57 -5.29 0.77
N ALA A 31 -14.80 -5.99 1.87
CA ALA A 31 -13.74 -6.37 2.81
C ALA A 31 -12.67 -7.28 2.17
N SER A 32 -13.05 -8.18 1.25
CA SER A 32 -12.10 -9.02 0.52
C SER A 32 -11.29 -8.25 -0.53
N LYS A 33 -11.81 -7.14 -1.09
CA LYS A 33 -11.07 -6.29 -2.02
C LYS A 33 -10.00 -5.44 -1.33
N GLU A 34 -10.28 -4.91 -0.14
CA GLU A 34 -9.32 -4.15 0.64
C GLU A 34 -8.16 -5.03 1.14
N GLN A 35 -8.45 -6.24 1.62
CA GLN A 35 -7.42 -7.17 2.05
C GLN A 35 -6.51 -7.67 0.93
N MET A 36 -6.95 -7.63 -0.33
CA MET A 36 -6.14 -8.04 -1.49
C MET A 36 -5.17 -6.97 -2.00
N LEU A 37 -5.16 -5.77 -1.43
CA LEU A 37 -4.36 -4.64 -1.90
C LEU A 37 -3.31 -4.15 -0.89
N VAL A 38 -2.95 -4.97 0.08
CA VAL A 38 -1.93 -4.62 1.09
C VAL A 38 -0.83 -5.65 1.06
N GLY A 39 0.43 -5.21 1.03
CA GLY A 39 1.58 -6.08 1.16
C GLY A 39 1.61 -6.79 2.52
N GLN A 40 2.30 -7.91 2.60
CA GLN A 40 2.44 -8.66 3.85
C GLN A 40 3.49 -8.01 4.74
N ILE A 41 3.05 -7.44 5.85
CA ILE A 41 3.94 -6.87 6.87
C ILE A 41 4.67 -7.97 7.63
N ARG A 42 5.90 -7.67 8.04
CA ARG A 42 6.74 -8.57 8.85
C ARG A 42 6.41 -8.40 10.34
N PRO A 43 6.64 -9.44 11.16
CA PRO A 43 6.47 -9.31 12.60
C PRO A 43 7.27 -8.13 13.18
N GLY A 44 6.64 -7.33 14.02
CA GLY A 44 7.26 -6.15 14.64
C GLY A 44 7.26 -4.87 13.80
N MET A 45 6.65 -4.89 12.62
CA MET A 45 6.39 -3.68 11.83
C MET A 45 5.01 -3.11 12.18
N PRO A 46 4.85 -1.77 12.11
CA PRO A 46 3.55 -1.13 12.23
C PRO A 46 2.56 -1.64 11.18
N ALA A 47 1.27 -1.65 11.52
CA ALA A 47 0.22 -1.96 10.56
C ALA A 47 0.22 -0.93 9.41
N ILE A 48 -0.08 -1.40 8.21
CA ILE A 48 -0.24 -0.53 7.04
C ILE A 48 -1.65 0.05 7.07
N ASP A 49 -1.75 1.38 7.01
CA ASP A 49 -3.03 2.04 6.72
C ASP A 49 -3.32 1.90 5.22
N PRO A 50 -4.40 1.21 4.82
CA PRO A 50 -4.74 1.03 3.41
C PRO A 50 -5.05 2.33 2.67
N ASN A 51 -5.34 3.41 3.40
CA ASN A 51 -5.70 4.72 2.83
C ASN A 51 -4.51 5.65 2.61
N THR A 52 -3.28 5.21 2.91
CA THR A 52 -2.07 6.02 2.72
C THR A 52 -1.16 5.47 1.62
N ALA A 53 -0.67 6.37 0.78
CA ALA A 53 0.33 6.06 -0.24
C ALA A 53 1.72 5.81 0.34
N ILE A 54 2.01 6.41 1.50
CA ILE A 54 3.34 6.39 2.11
C ILE A 54 3.34 5.42 3.29
N TYR A 55 4.35 4.54 3.32
CA TYR A 55 4.67 3.75 4.49
C TYR A 55 6.02 4.20 5.04
N GLU A 56 6.04 4.63 6.30
CA GLU A 56 7.19 5.22 6.97
C GLU A 56 7.61 4.39 8.18
N LEU A 57 8.92 4.25 8.38
CA LEU A 57 9.50 3.58 9.54
C LEU A 57 10.61 4.43 10.16
N PRO A 58 10.68 4.56 11.49
CA PRO A 58 11.86 5.10 12.14
C PRO A 58 13.02 4.10 12.00
N VAL A 59 14.22 4.61 11.81
CA VAL A 59 15.46 3.83 11.91
C VAL A 59 15.74 3.55 13.38
N ASN A 60 16.22 2.35 13.68
CA ASN A 60 16.49 1.92 15.03
C ASN A 60 17.62 2.77 15.67
N SER A 61 17.55 2.94 16.96
CA SER A 61 18.60 3.64 17.72
C SER A 61 19.95 2.94 17.52
N GLY A 62 20.98 3.74 17.26
CA GLY A 62 22.34 3.25 17.04
C GLY A 62 22.66 2.83 15.61
N VAL A 63 21.68 2.81 14.70
CA VAL A 63 21.90 2.57 13.26
C VAL A 63 22.16 3.91 12.59
N SER A 64 23.29 4.03 11.92
CA SER A 64 23.68 5.27 11.22
C SER A 64 23.01 5.36 9.84
N TYR A 65 23.03 6.58 9.27
CA TYR A 65 22.64 6.78 7.88
C TYR A 65 23.44 5.88 6.91
N GLN A 66 24.75 5.73 7.15
CA GLN A 66 25.61 4.89 6.32
C GLN A 66 25.20 3.42 6.39
N ASP A 67 24.89 2.91 7.60
CA ASP A 67 24.40 1.54 7.77
C ASP A 67 23.10 1.31 7.01
N VAL A 68 22.18 2.28 7.04
CA VAL A 68 20.92 2.21 6.28
C VAL A 68 21.18 2.12 4.78
N VAL A 69 22.05 2.96 4.24
CA VAL A 69 22.39 2.98 2.80
C VAL A 69 23.01 1.68 2.35
N GLU A 70 23.98 1.16 3.12
CA GLU A 70 24.66 -0.09 2.82
C GLU A 70 23.70 -1.28 2.92
N SER A 71 22.84 -1.31 3.95
CA SER A 71 21.79 -2.32 4.12
C SER A 71 20.81 -2.29 2.94
N LEU A 72 20.30 -1.11 2.57
CA LEU A 72 19.39 -0.97 1.43
C LEU A 72 20.01 -1.56 0.16
N LYS A 73 21.29 -1.26 -0.11
CA LYS A 73 22.00 -1.77 -1.27
C LYS A 73 22.13 -3.30 -1.22
N SER A 74 22.70 -3.84 -0.14
CA SER A 74 22.97 -5.27 -0.01
C SER A 74 21.69 -6.10 -0.07
N ILE A 75 20.65 -5.69 0.67
CA ILE A 75 19.40 -6.43 0.76
C ILE A 75 18.64 -6.37 -0.57
N SER A 76 18.60 -5.20 -1.23
CA SER A 76 17.92 -5.05 -2.52
C SER A 76 18.55 -5.92 -3.60
N GLU A 77 19.89 -5.98 -3.66
CA GLU A 77 20.62 -6.86 -4.57
C GLU A 77 20.27 -8.35 -4.31
N GLY A 78 20.26 -8.77 -3.03
CA GLY A 78 19.88 -10.12 -2.62
C GLY A 78 18.43 -10.50 -2.95
N LEU A 79 17.55 -9.54 -3.11
CA LEU A 79 16.15 -9.70 -3.48
C LEU A 79 15.86 -9.43 -4.96
N ASN A 80 16.91 -9.35 -5.78
CA ASN A 80 16.85 -9.15 -7.23
C ASN A 80 16.24 -7.77 -7.61
N PHE A 81 16.56 -6.75 -6.83
CA PHE A 81 16.29 -5.36 -7.19
C PHE A 81 17.56 -4.72 -7.73
N VAL A 82 17.41 -3.89 -8.75
CA VAL A 82 18.45 -2.97 -9.19
C VAL A 82 18.21 -1.59 -8.59
N ASN A 83 19.30 -0.85 -8.32
CA ASN A 83 19.24 0.55 -7.88
C ASN A 83 19.71 1.46 -9.03
N PRO A 84 18.79 1.93 -9.89
CA PRO A 84 19.18 2.68 -11.08
C PRO A 84 19.61 4.11 -10.78
N ALA A 85 19.18 4.72 -9.68
CA ALA A 85 19.51 6.11 -9.36
C ALA A 85 19.31 6.44 -7.88
N ASN A 86 20.16 7.37 -7.40
CA ASN A 86 20.03 7.99 -6.09
C ASN A 86 19.98 9.51 -6.26
N PHE A 87 19.13 10.18 -5.49
CA PHE A 87 18.90 11.61 -5.59
C PHE A 87 19.21 12.28 -4.25
N PRO A 88 20.39 12.90 -4.10
CA PRO A 88 20.80 13.55 -2.86
C PRO A 88 20.15 14.95 -2.76
N ILE A 89 18.87 15.00 -2.46
CA ILE A 89 18.06 16.23 -2.43
C ILE A 89 18.63 17.23 -1.42
N GLY A 90 19.09 16.77 -0.26
CA GLY A 90 19.70 17.63 0.76
C GLY A 90 20.95 18.34 0.26
N GLU A 91 21.79 17.67 -0.53
CA GLU A 91 22.98 18.29 -1.12
C GLU A 91 22.59 19.37 -2.15
N HIS A 92 21.58 19.10 -2.97
CA HIS A 92 21.05 20.11 -3.91
C HIS A 92 20.43 21.32 -3.19
N MET A 93 19.82 21.13 -2.02
CA MET A 93 19.31 22.21 -1.18
C MET A 93 20.49 23.08 -0.69
N LYS A 94 21.55 22.47 -0.15
CA LYS A 94 22.75 23.18 0.32
C LYS A 94 23.42 24.01 -0.79
N LEU A 95 23.51 23.46 -2.00
CA LEU A 95 24.06 24.18 -3.17
C LEU A 95 23.26 25.45 -3.54
N ARG A 96 22.00 25.53 -3.10
CA ARG A 96 21.12 26.70 -3.28
C ARG A 96 21.05 27.59 -2.05
N GLY A 97 21.91 27.37 -1.05
CA GLY A 97 21.92 28.13 0.19
C GLY A 97 20.75 27.81 1.15
N LEU A 98 20.09 26.66 0.97
CA LEU A 98 19.00 26.20 1.83
C LEU A 98 19.51 25.19 2.85
N ASP A 99 19.04 25.27 4.09
CA ASP A 99 19.28 24.26 5.10
C ASP A 99 18.31 23.08 4.91
N PRO A 100 18.79 21.85 4.61
CA PRO A 100 17.93 20.68 4.48
C PRO A 100 17.40 20.15 5.82
N GLN A 101 17.87 20.66 6.95
CA GLN A 101 17.55 20.16 8.28
C GLN A 101 17.78 18.62 8.39
N GLY A 102 19.05 18.22 8.16
CA GLY A 102 19.47 16.84 8.16
C GLY A 102 19.44 16.15 6.80
N VAL A 103 19.47 14.83 6.80
CA VAL A 103 19.46 13.99 5.59
C VAL A 103 18.16 14.16 4.81
N LYS A 104 18.25 14.30 3.49
CA LYS A 104 17.12 14.25 2.54
C LYS A 104 17.61 13.58 1.26
N GLU A 105 17.26 12.33 1.08
CA GLU A 105 17.71 11.53 -0.06
C GLU A 105 16.62 10.58 -0.54
N VAL A 106 16.63 10.23 -1.82
CA VAL A 106 15.73 9.25 -2.42
C VAL A 106 16.56 8.23 -3.19
N HIS A 107 16.35 6.96 -2.90
CA HIS A 107 16.90 5.82 -3.61
C HIS A 107 15.83 5.16 -4.46
N SER A 108 16.13 4.89 -5.72
CA SER A 108 15.25 4.23 -6.66
C SER A 108 15.55 2.74 -6.70
N PHE A 109 14.52 1.92 -6.71
CA PHE A 109 14.64 0.47 -6.78
C PHE A 109 13.71 -0.10 -7.83
N CYS A 110 14.18 -1.09 -8.57
CA CYS A 110 13.37 -1.77 -9.59
C CYS A 110 13.58 -3.28 -9.54
N ASN A 111 12.49 -4.02 -9.31
CA ASN A 111 12.45 -5.45 -9.59
C ASN A 111 11.82 -5.64 -10.96
N LEU A 112 12.67 -5.89 -11.97
CA LEU A 112 12.24 -5.94 -13.36
C LEU A 112 11.23 -7.07 -13.63
N SER A 113 11.35 -8.20 -12.96
CA SER A 113 10.40 -9.31 -13.13
C SER A 113 9.00 -8.93 -12.65
N MET A 114 8.89 -8.43 -11.41
CA MET A 114 7.60 -8.04 -10.84
C MET A 114 7.01 -6.81 -11.54
N GLY A 115 7.85 -5.82 -11.86
CA GLY A 115 7.40 -4.63 -12.59
C GLY A 115 6.85 -4.98 -13.97
N THR A 116 7.49 -5.90 -14.70
CA THR A 116 7.03 -6.34 -16.02
C THR A 116 5.63 -6.93 -15.96
N GLU A 117 5.30 -7.76 -14.97
CA GLU A 117 3.98 -8.36 -14.82
C GLU A 117 2.85 -7.32 -14.66
N ILE A 118 3.16 -6.17 -14.06
CA ILE A 118 2.20 -5.06 -13.97
C ILE A 118 2.10 -4.32 -15.29
N ILE A 119 3.25 -3.96 -15.87
CA ILE A 119 3.36 -3.09 -17.05
C ILE A 119 2.81 -3.76 -18.31
N LEU A 120 2.92 -5.09 -18.43
CA LEU A 120 2.34 -5.83 -19.57
C LEU A 120 0.82 -5.66 -19.66
N ASP A 121 0.14 -5.53 -18.54
CA ASP A 121 -1.31 -5.32 -18.53
C ASP A 121 -1.68 -3.83 -18.43
N HIS A 122 -0.83 -3.04 -17.78
CA HIS A 122 -1.07 -1.64 -17.42
C HIS A 122 0.20 -0.80 -17.68
N PRO A 123 0.53 -0.47 -18.93
CA PRO A 123 1.73 0.30 -19.26
C PRO A 123 1.74 1.70 -18.64
N GLU A 124 0.58 2.27 -18.32
CA GLU A 124 0.45 3.52 -17.59
C GLU A 124 1.05 3.46 -16.18
N PHE A 125 1.22 2.27 -15.59
CA PHE A 125 1.87 2.09 -14.29
C PHE A 125 3.36 2.51 -14.31
N LEU A 126 3.97 2.66 -15.49
CA LEU A 126 5.32 3.21 -15.64
C LEU A 126 5.51 4.58 -14.98
N VAL A 127 4.43 5.36 -14.77
CA VAL A 127 4.47 6.65 -14.06
C VAL A 127 4.97 6.49 -12.61
N PHE A 128 4.74 5.33 -12.00
CA PHE A 128 5.13 5.02 -10.64
C PHE A 128 6.49 4.29 -10.55
N ALA A 129 7.07 3.94 -11.68
CA ALA A 129 8.36 3.25 -11.74
C ALA A 129 9.53 4.25 -11.91
N PRO A 130 10.67 3.97 -11.31
CA PRO A 130 10.97 2.92 -10.33
C PRO A 130 10.37 3.20 -8.95
N CYS A 131 10.20 2.16 -8.13
CA CYS A 131 9.82 2.33 -6.72
C CYS A 131 10.89 3.15 -5.98
N ARG A 132 10.48 3.90 -4.97
CA ARG A 132 11.34 4.84 -4.26
C ARG A 132 11.34 4.54 -2.76
N ILE A 133 12.53 4.59 -2.18
CA ILE A 133 12.71 4.63 -0.73
C ILE A 133 13.41 5.94 -0.41
N ALA A 134 12.72 6.80 0.34
CA ALA A 134 13.29 8.03 0.86
C ALA A 134 14.00 7.76 2.19
N ILE A 135 15.15 8.40 2.38
CA ILE A 135 15.87 8.45 3.65
C ILE A 135 15.90 9.91 4.07
N TYR A 136 15.40 10.20 5.26
CA TYR A 136 15.38 11.58 5.72
C TYR A 136 15.38 11.68 7.24
N GLU A 137 15.87 12.80 7.73
CA GLU A 137 15.72 13.19 9.12
C GLU A 137 14.57 14.18 9.28
N LYS A 138 13.81 14.02 10.33
CA LYS A 138 12.82 14.99 10.79
C LYS A 138 12.87 15.11 12.32
N LEU A 139 12.40 16.24 12.83
CA LEU A 139 12.30 16.45 14.28
C LEU A 139 11.20 15.53 14.85
N ASP A 140 11.53 14.83 15.90
CA ASP A 140 10.58 14.11 16.73
C ASP A 140 9.80 15.07 17.67
N GLU A 141 8.93 14.53 18.50
CA GLU A 141 8.17 15.27 19.51
C GLU A 141 9.05 15.96 20.57
N HIS A 142 10.29 15.49 20.74
CA HIS A 142 11.30 16.09 21.61
C HIS A 142 12.22 17.08 20.88
N LYS A 143 11.91 17.44 19.64
CA LYS A 143 12.71 18.32 18.78
C LYS A 143 14.12 17.80 18.51
N GLN A 144 14.31 16.49 18.55
CA GLN A 144 15.54 15.83 18.14
C GLN A 144 15.41 15.29 16.73
N LEU A 145 16.46 15.47 15.93
CA LEU A 145 16.50 14.87 14.59
C LEU A 145 16.56 13.35 14.71
N LYS A 146 15.62 12.68 14.06
CA LYS A 146 15.60 11.23 13.93
C LYS A 146 15.56 10.83 12.46
N LEU A 147 16.28 9.76 12.16
CA LEU A 147 16.35 9.18 10.83
C LEU A 147 15.13 8.29 10.58
N TYR A 148 14.55 8.45 9.42
CA TYR A 148 13.40 7.69 8.92
C TYR A 148 13.68 7.15 7.53
N ILE A 149 13.02 6.06 7.20
CA ILE A 149 12.89 5.55 5.84
C ILE A 149 11.42 5.45 5.48
N ALA A 150 11.08 5.79 4.24
CA ALA A 150 9.72 5.73 3.76
C ALA A 150 9.68 5.30 2.29
N MET A 151 8.61 4.62 1.88
CA MET A 151 8.36 4.26 0.49
C MET A 151 6.99 4.71 0.03
N ASP A 152 6.84 4.94 -1.27
CA ASP A 152 5.56 4.88 -1.95
C ASP A 152 5.13 3.41 -2.11
N ARG A 153 3.83 3.16 -1.97
CA ARG A 153 3.29 1.81 -1.91
C ARG A 153 2.77 1.35 -3.27
N PRO A 154 3.38 0.35 -3.91
CA PRO A 154 2.92 -0.16 -5.21
C PRO A 154 1.46 -0.61 -5.23
N THR A 155 0.96 -1.17 -4.11
CA THR A 155 -0.45 -1.56 -4.01
C THR A 155 -1.40 -0.38 -3.95
N PHE A 156 -0.97 0.76 -3.38
CA PHE A 156 -1.72 2.00 -3.37
C PHE A 156 -1.69 2.67 -4.75
N ASP A 157 -0.53 2.74 -5.38
CA ASP A 157 -0.36 3.31 -6.73
C ASP A 157 -1.25 2.57 -7.75
N LEU A 158 -1.36 1.25 -7.61
CA LEU A 158 -2.22 0.44 -8.46
C LEU A 158 -3.72 0.79 -8.34
N GLN A 159 -4.16 1.43 -7.24
CA GLN A 159 -5.55 1.86 -7.07
C GLN A 159 -5.93 2.98 -8.05
N SER A 160 -4.94 3.74 -8.55
CA SER A 160 -5.16 4.77 -9.58
C SER A 160 -5.45 4.18 -10.97
N ILE A 161 -5.14 2.90 -11.17
CA ILE A 161 -5.38 2.18 -12.43
C ILE A 161 -6.83 1.70 -12.50
N LYS A 162 -7.50 2.01 -13.59
CA LYS A 162 -8.87 1.56 -13.80
C LYS A 162 -8.90 0.04 -14.04
N SER A 163 -9.58 -0.69 -13.16
CA SER A 163 -9.80 -2.15 -13.29
C SER A 163 -8.51 -2.97 -13.39
N PRO A 164 -7.58 -2.88 -12.42
CA PRO A 164 -6.32 -3.60 -12.48
C PRO A 164 -6.56 -5.12 -12.52
N THR A 165 -5.79 -5.83 -13.35
CA THR A 165 -5.89 -7.28 -13.52
C THR A 165 -5.50 -8.03 -12.25
N VAL A 166 -5.89 -9.30 -12.16
CA VAL A 166 -5.49 -10.19 -11.05
C VAL A 166 -3.96 -10.34 -11.02
N ARG A 167 -3.33 -10.45 -12.20
CA ARG A 167 -1.86 -10.54 -12.33
C ARG A 167 -1.19 -9.29 -11.78
N ALA A 168 -1.60 -8.10 -12.20
CA ALA A 168 -1.07 -6.83 -11.73
C ALA A 168 -1.23 -6.67 -10.21
N LYS A 169 -2.40 -7.02 -9.65
CA LYS A 169 -2.65 -6.97 -8.19
C LYS A 169 -1.68 -7.87 -7.43
N LYS A 170 -1.54 -9.13 -7.88
CA LYS A 170 -0.62 -10.09 -7.25
C LYS A 170 0.81 -9.58 -7.29
N SER A 171 1.26 -9.09 -8.44
CA SER A 171 2.63 -8.60 -8.60
C SER A 171 2.90 -7.34 -7.77
N ALA A 172 1.95 -6.40 -7.68
CA ALA A 172 2.07 -5.23 -6.81
C ALA A 172 2.15 -5.62 -5.32
N GLN A 173 1.40 -6.64 -4.87
CA GLN A 173 1.49 -7.16 -3.50
C GLN A 173 2.85 -7.81 -3.20
N GLU A 174 3.35 -8.61 -4.13
CA GLU A 174 4.67 -9.24 -4.01
C GLU A 174 5.77 -8.18 -3.99
N LEU A 175 5.69 -7.17 -4.86
CA LEU A 175 6.62 -6.05 -4.93
C LEU A 175 6.62 -5.26 -3.62
N GLU A 176 5.44 -4.86 -3.10
CA GLU A 176 5.32 -4.16 -1.82
C GLU A 176 5.87 -5.00 -0.67
N THR A 177 5.57 -6.31 -0.62
CA THR A 177 6.08 -7.22 0.41
C THR A 177 7.62 -7.26 0.42
N LYS A 178 8.26 -7.26 -0.76
CA LYS A 178 9.71 -7.24 -0.87
C LYS A 178 10.32 -5.89 -0.47
N LEU A 179 9.68 -4.79 -0.84
CA LEU A 179 10.10 -3.45 -0.41
C LEU A 179 9.98 -3.29 1.12
N LEU A 180 8.92 -3.81 1.72
CA LEU A 180 8.76 -3.85 3.18
C LEU A 180 9.87 -4.68 3.85
N GLU A 181 10.29 -5.78 3.24
CA GLU A 181 11.44 -6.57 3.73
C GLU A 181 12.74 -5.76 3.68
N ILE A 182 13.00 -5.08 2.57
CA ILE A 182 14.18 -4.23 2.41
C ILE A 182 14.19 -3.15 3.49
N MET A 183 13.06 -2.45 3.69
CA MET A 183 12.95 -1.39 4.69
C MET A 183 13.11 -1.90 6.13
N ASP A 184 12.47 -3.03 6.48
CA ASP A 184 12.55 -3.56 7.85
C ASP A 184 13.97 -3.99 8.22
N ARG A 185 14.70 -4.56 7.30
CA ARG A 185 16.09 -4.94 7.51
C ARG A 185 17.00 -3.70 7.52
N ALA A 186 16.83 -2.78 6.58
CA ALA A 186 17.66 -1.58 6.50
C ALA A 186 17.52 -0.69 7.74
N ARG A 187 16.31 -0.50 8.30
CA ARG A 187 16.14 0.27 9.53
C ARG A 187 16.83 -0.35 10.75
N LYS A 188 17.21 -1.62 10.67
CA LYS A 188 17.95 -2.38 11.72
C LYS A 188 19.45 -2.41 11.49
N GLY A 189 19.92 -1.95 10.31
CA GLY A 189 21.31 -2.06 9.90
C GLY A 189 21.71 -3.49 9.55
N ASP A 190 20.74 -4.35 9.14
CA ASP A 190 21.03 -5.72 8.68
C ASP A 190 21.66 -5.70 7.30
N PHE A 191 22.57 -6.67 7.02
CA PHE A 191 23.24 -6.83 5.73
C PHE A 191 22.91 -8.17 5.08
#